data_2303161b59df1a06f80788f289657c63
#
_entry.id   2303161b59df1a06f80788f289657c63
#
_cell.length_a   1.000
_cell.length_b   1.000
_cell.length_c   1.000
_cell.angle_alpha   90.00
_cell.angle_beta   90.00
_cell.angle_gamma   90.00
#
_symmetry.space_group_name_H-M   'P 1'
#
loop_
_entity.id
_entity.type
_entity.pdbx_description
1 polymer ?
#
loop_
_entity_poly.entity_id
_entity_poly.type
_entity_poly.pdbx_seq_one_letter_code
_entity_poly.pdbx_strand_id
1 'polypeptide(L)'
;MIDTHIVIWLYAGTIEEVSTKAQKHIESNELLISPIILLELQYLFEIGKISVDSETIYNDLHFRIGLRIDHETLWSRIIKEALMLNWTRDPFDRIIVAHASVLGYNLISKDQLIKLNFNNTIW
;
A
#
# COMPACT_ATOMS: atom_id res chain seq x y z
N MET A 1 1.23 7.14 1.64
CA MET A 1 0.80 5.92 0.90
C MET A 1 0.30 4.87 1.88
N ILE A 2 -0.52 3.94 1.41
CA ILE A 2 -0.99 2.79 2.20
C ILE A 2 -0.59 1.49 1.50
N ASP A 3 -0.34 0.46 2.30
CA ASP A 3 0.06 -0.86 1.82
C ASP A 3 -1.18 -1.75 1.56
N THR A 4 -0.99 -2.90 0.94
CA THR A 4 -2.05 -3.81 0.47
C THR A 4 -2.97 -4.27 1.60
N HIS A 5 -2.44 -4.62 2.78
CA HIS A 5 -3.28 -5.03 3.92
C HIS A 5 -4.21 -3.91 4.41
N ILE A 6 -3.72 -2.67 4.39
CA ILE A 6 -4.53 -1.51 4.76
C ILE A 6 -5.68 -1.33 3.77
N VAL A 7 -5.42 -1.49 2.47
CA VAL A 7 -6.46 -1.44 1.43
C VAL A 7 -7.55 -2.49 1.70
N ILE A 8 -7.14 -3.73 2.00
CA ILE A 8 -8.07 -4.83 2.29
C ILE A 8 -8.94 -4.51 3.51
N TRP A 9 -8.35 -4.02 4.61
CA TRP A 9 -9.10 -3.69 5.82
C TRP A 9 -10.04 -2.51 5.64
N LEU A 10 -9.63 -1.48 4.91
CA LEU A 10 -10.51 -0.35 4.59
C LEU A 10 -11.70 -0.80 3.74
N TYR A 11 -11.47 -1.70 2.78
CA TYR A 11 -12.55 -2.27 1.98
C TYR A 11 -13.51 -3.12 2.82
N ALA A 12 -12.98 -3.98 3.67
CA ALA A 12 -13.76 -4.85 4.54
C ALA A 12 -14.48 -4.10 5.69
N GLY A 13 -14.10 -2.83 5.94
CA GLY A 13 -14.65 -2.05 7.06
C GLY A 13 -14.10 -2.46 8.43
N THR A 14 -12.98 -3.21 8.47
CA THR A 14 -12.33 -3.69 9.71
C THR A 14 -11.30 -2.68 10.21
N ILE A 15 -11.73 -1.46 10.47
CA ILE A 15 -10.85 -0.36 10.89
C ILE A 15 -10.15 -0.64 12.24
N GLU A 16 -10.71 -1.49 13.07
CA GLU A 16 -10.13 -1.96 14.32
C GLU A 16 -8.79 -2.70 14.16
N GLU A 17 -8.55 -3.25 12.97
CA GLU A 17 -7.27 -3.88 12.63
C GLU A 17 -6.15 -2.85 12.39
N VAL A 18 -6.51 -1.59 12.20
CA VAL A 18 -5.58 -0.49 11.95
C VAL A 18 -5.27 0.21 13.26
N SER A 19 -3.99 0.45 13.55
CA SER A 19 -3.59 1.15 14.78
C SER A 19 -4.20 2.55 14.86
N THR A 20 -4.42 3.06 16.07
CA THR A 20 -4.98 4.40 16.30
C THR A 20 -4.15 5.51 15.62
N LYS A 21 -2.82 5.34 15.61
CA LYS A 21 -1.92 6.30 14.94
C LYS A 21 -2.12 6.28 13.43
N ALA A 22 -2.23 5.09 12.84
CA ALA A 22 -2.48 4.92 11.41
C ALA A 22 -3.88 5.41 11.01
N GLN A 23 -4.91 5.16 11.83
CA GLN A 23 -6.27 5.68 11.61
C GLN A 23 -6.27 7.21 11.53
N LYS A 24 -5.63 7.90 12.47
CA LYS A 24 -5.51 9.36 12.44
C LYS A 24 -4.82 9.88 11.18
N HIS A 25 -3.81 9.15 10.71
CA HIS A 25 -3.12 9.50 9.45
C HIS A 25 -4.03 9.32 8.22
N ILE A 26 -4.81 8.25 8.19
CA ILE A 26 -5.79 7.97 7.14
C ILE A 26 -6.86 9.09 7.08
N GLU A 27 -7.39 9.48 8.23
CA GLU A 27 -8.46 10.49 8.33
C GLU A 27 -8.01 11.91 7.94
N SER A 28 -6.73 12.22 8.13
CA SER A 28 -6.20 13.59 7.95
C SER A 28 -5.42 13.82 6.66
N ASN A 29 -5.28 12.79 5.80
CA ASN A 29 -4.49 12.90 4.58
C ASN A 29 -5.22 12.29 3.37
N GLU A 30 -4.86 12.76 2.17
CA GLU A 30 -5.23 12.06 0.94
C GLU A 30 -4.53 10.70 0.90
N LEU A 31 -5.28 9.67 0.49
CA LEU A 31 -4.78 8.31 0.41
C LEU A 31 -4.30 7.98 -1.00
N LEU A 32 -3.10 7.45 -1.08
CA LEU A 32 -2.44 7.10 -2.31
C LEU A 32 -1.90 5.68 -2.25
N ILE A 33 -2.05 4.94 -3.34
CA ILE A 33 -1.44 3.61 -3.51
C ILE A 33 -0.48 3.58 -4.69
N SER A 34 0.49 2.68 -4.62
CA SER A 34 1.28 2.28 -5.77
C SER A 34 0.43 1.45 -6.72
N PRO A 35 0.57 1.59 -8.06
CA PRO A 35 -0.14 0.74 -9.03
C PRO A 35 0.09 -0.75 -8.81
N ILE A 36 1.23 -1.15 -8.27
CA ILE A 36 1.56 -2.56 -7.98
C ILE A 36 0.57 -3.21 -6.99
N ILE A 37 -0.08 -2.41 -6.15
CA ILE A 37 -1.08 -2.92 -5.20
C ILE A 37 -2.26 -3.56 -5.92
N LEU A 38 -2.65 -3.03 -7.09
CA LEU A 38 -3.70 -3.65 -7.89
C LEU A 38 -3.31 -5.07 -8.32
N LEU A 39 -2.06 -5.27 -8.70
CA LEU A 39 -1.56 -6.60 -9.08
C LEU A 39 -1.51 -7.55 -7.87
N GLU A 40 -1.07 -7.06 -6.71
CA GLU A 40 -1.04 -7.87 -5.49
C GLU A 40 -2.46 -8.27 -5.03
N LEU A 41 -3.41 -7.34 -5.04
CA LEU A 41 -4.80 -7.63 -4.73
C LEU A 41 -5.38 -8.68 -5.69
N GLN A 42 -5.09 -8.54 -6.99
CA GLN A 42 -5.53 -9.51 -8.00
C GLN A 42 -4.91 -10.89 -7.77
N TYR A 43 -3.62 -10.93 -7.45
CA TYR A 43 -2.94 -12.17 -7.08
C TYR A 43 -3.58 -12.83 -5.85
N LEU A 44 -3.88 -12.06 -4.79
CA LEU A 44 -4.54 -12.57 -3.59
C LEU A 44 -5.95 -13.10 -3.88
N PHE A 45 -6.68 -12.45 -4.79
CA PHE A 45 -7.98 -12.93 -5.26
C PHE A 45 -7.84 -14.26 -6.03
N GLU A 46 -6.91 -14.36 -6.95
CA GLU A 46 -6.70 -15.57 -7.78
C GLU A 46 -6.30 -16.79 -6.95
N ILE A 47 -5.53 -16.61 -5.87
CA ILE A 47 -5.17 -17.69 -4.96
C ILE A 47 -6.19 -17.95 -3.84
N GLY A 48 -7.33 -17.25 -3.85
CA GLY A 48 -8.43 -17.43 -2.90
C GLY A 48 -8.18 -16.87 -1.50
N LYS A 49 -7.23 -15.95 -1.32
CA LYS A 49 -6.98 -15.27 -0.04
C LYS A 49 -7.96 -14.15 0.24
N ILE A 50 -8.48 -13.52 -0.79
CA ILE A 50 -9.58 -12.56 -0.73
C ILE A 50 -10.66 -12.97 -1.75
N SER A 51 -11.90 -12.55 -1.53
CA SER A 51 -13.06 -12.99 -2.33
C SER A 51 -13.51 -11.98 -3.39
N VAL A 52 -12.83 -10.84 -3.50
CA VAL A 52 -13.18 -9.74 -4.41
C VAL A 52 -11.96 -9.33 -5.20
N ASP A 53 -12.13 -9.08 -6.50
CA ASP A 53 -11.05 -8.68 -7.40
C ASP A 53 -10.54 -7.24 -7.12
N SER A 54 -9.35 -6.94 -7.64
CA SER A 54 -8.65 -5.69 -7.37
C SER A 54 -9.39 -4.45 -7.85
N GLU A 55 -10.01 -4.54 -9.04
CA GLU A 55 -10.70 -3.41 -9.66
C GLU A 55 -11.95 -3.01 -8.85
N THR A 56 -12.71 -4.00 -8.39
CA THR A 56 -13.88 -3.79 -7.54
C THR A 56 -13.48 -3.13 -6.22
N ILE A 57 -12.42 -3.62 -5.57
CA ILE A 57 -11.90 -3.03 -4.32
C ILE A 57 -11.47 -1.59 -4.54
N TYR A 58 -10.68 -1.33 -5.60
CA TYR A 58 -10.19 0.02 -5.87
C TYR A 58 -11.34 0.99 -6.17
N ASN A 59 -12.27 0.63 -7.05
CA ASN A 59 -13.38 1.50 -7.45
C ASN A 59 -14.27 1.86 -6.24
N ASP A 60 -14.53 0.90 -5.36
CA ASP A 60 -15.29 1.13 -4.14
C ASP A 60 -14.56 2.12 -3.19
N LEU A 61 -13.28 1.91 -2.93
CA LEU A 61 -12.50 2.80 -2.06
C LEU A 61 -12.25 4.16 -2.69
N HIS A 62 -12.06 4.22 -4.00
CA HIS A 62 -11.99 5.50 -4.72
C HIS A 62 -13.27 6.31 -4.52
N PHE A 63 -14.43 5.68 -4.67
CA PHE A 63 -15.73 6.34 -4.50
C PHE A 63 -16.00 6.74 -3.04
N ARG A 64 -15.77 5.83 -2.09
CA ARG A 64 -16.12 6.05 -0.66
C ARG A 64 -15.18 6.98 0.07
N ILE A 65 -13.89 6.90 -0.18
CA ILE A 65 -12.86 7.60 0.61
C ILE A 65 -11.83 8.36 -0.22
N GLY A 66 -12.03 8.44 -1.55
CA GLY A 66 -11.13 9.16 -2.42
C GLY A 66 -9.75 8.53 -2.61
N LEU A 67 -9.62 7.19 -2.46
CA LEU A 67 -8.35 6.50 -2.70
C LEU A 67 -7.86 6.75 -4.13
N ARG A 68 -6.59 7.09 -4.29
CA ARG A 68 -5.98 7.40 -5.59
C ARG A 68 -4.80 6.48 -5.87
N ILE A 69 -4.54 6.25 -7.15
CA ILE A 69 -3.33 5.59 -7.64
C ILE A 69 -2.35 6.67 -8.11
N ASP A 70 -1.08 6.55 -7.75
CA ASP A 70 -0.05 7.41 -8.34
C ASP A 70 0.25 6.97 -9.79
N HIS A 71 0.03 7.86 -10.72
CA HIS A 71 0.30 7.67 -12.15
C HIS A 71 1.46 8.54 -12.66
N GLU A 72 2.00 9.41 -11.81
CA GLU A 72 2.95 10.44 -12.23
C GLU A 72 4.40 10.04 -12.01
N THR A 73 4.66 9.18 -11.02
CA THR A 73 6.02 8.76 -10.72
C THR A 73 6.56 7.82 -11.78
N LEU A 74 7.72 8.16 -12.34
CA LEU A 74 8.37 7.33 -13.35
C LEU A 74 8.70 5.95 -12.81
N TRP A 75 8.17 4.92 -13.46
CA TRP A 75 8.38 3.53 -13.08
C TRP A 75 9.85 3.15 -12.97
N SER A 76 10.68 3.68 -13.87
CA SER A 76 12.13 3.46 -13.83
C SER A 76 12.80 3.97 -12.55
N ARG A 77 12.30 5.06 -11.96
CA ARG A 77 12.80 5.56 -10.67
C ARG A 77 12.42 4.63 -9.53
N ILE A 78 11.17 4.15 -9.53
CA ILE A 78 10.69 3.21 -8.52
C ILE A 78 11.51 1.91 -8.58
N ILE A 79 11.72 1.35 -9.76
CA ILE A 79 12.51 0.12 -9.93
C ILE A 79 13.95 0.33 -9.47
N LYS A 80 14.57 1.45 -9.82
CA LYS A 80 15.95 1.78 -9.37
C LYS A 80 16.05 1.77 -7.84
N GLU A 81 15.11 2.38 -7.15
CA GLU A 81 15.03 2.39 -5.69
C GLU A 81 14.82 0.97 -5.16
N ALA A 82 13.89 0.21 -5.75
CA ALA A 82 13.58 -1.16 -5.33
C ALA A 82 14.78 -2.10 -5.41
N LEU A 83 15.71 -1.90 -6.36
CA LEU A 83 16.94 -2.71 -6.46
C LEU A 83 17.83 -2.59 -5.21
N MET A 84 17.75 -1.47 -4.49
CA MET A 84 18.54 -1.21 -3.28
C MET A 84 17.91 -1.83 -2.02
N LEU A 85 16.63 -2.22 -2.05
CA LEU A 85 15.89 -2.75 -0.91
C LEU A 85 16.09 -4.28 -0.78
N ASN A 86 17.28 -4.68 -0.38
CA ASN A 86 17.68 -6.10 -0.34
C ASN A 86 17.30 -6.84 0.96
N TRP A 87 16.66 -6.16 1.90
CA TRP A 87 16.20 -6.71 3.17
C TRP A 87 14.94 -7.59 3.05
N THR A 88 14.24 -7.55 1.92
CA THR A 88 13.12 -8.45 1.58
C THR A 88 13.31 -9.05 0.19
N ARG A 89 12.72 -10.24 -0.02
CA ARG A 89 12.62 -10.89 -1.35
C ARG A 89 11.24 -10.75 -1.96
N ASP A 90 10.25 -10.24 -1.20
CA ASP A 90 8.91 -10.00 -1.72
C ASP A 90 8.94 -8.83 -2.72
N PRO A 91 8.60 -9.07 -4.00
CA PRO A 91 8.64 -8.02 -5.01
C PRO A 91 7.57 -6.95 -4.80
N PHE A 92 6.43 -7.29 -4.21
CA PHE A 92 5.38 -6.32 -3.92
C PHE A 92 5.85 -5.33 -2.85
N ASP A 93 6.35 -5.83 -1.72
CA ASP A 93 6.90 -4.98 -0.64
C ASP A 93 8.01 -4.08 -1.14
N ARG A 94 8.95 -4.62 -1.94
CA ARG A 94 10.03 -3.82 -2.52
C ARG A 94 9.53 -2.64 -3.32
N ILE A 95 8.55 -2.87 -4.20
CA ILE A 95 8.01 -1.82 -5.08
C ILE A 95 7.19 -0.82 -4.29
N ILE A 96 6.36 -1.26 -3.34
CA ILE A 96 5.54 -0.38 -2.51
C ILE A 96 6.43 0.56 -1.69
N VAL A 97 7.43 0.01 -1.00
CA VAL A 97 8.36 0.81 -0.19
C VAL A 97 9.20 1.74 -1.06
N ALA A 98 9.72 1.25 -2.19
CA ALA A 98 10.49 2.06 -3.13
C ALA A 98 9.66 3.24 -3.67
N HIS A 99 8.39 3.01 -3.96
CA HIS A 99 7.49 4.04 -4.45
C HIS A 99 7.28 5.13 -3.38
N ALA A 100 6.98 4.74 -2.15
CA ALA A 100 6.87 5.68 -1.03
C ALA A 100 8.18 6.45 -0.80
N SER A 101 9.33 5.77 -0.88
CA SER A 101 10.66 6.37 -0.74
C SER A 101 10.93 7.44 -1.81
N VAL A 102 10.67 7.12 -3.08
CA VAL A 102 10.88 8.05 -4.22
C VAL A 102 10.03 9.30 -4.08
N LEU A 103 8.81 9.18 -3.55
CA LEU A 103 7.91 10.31 -3.31
C LEU A 103 8.24 11.06 -2.01
N GLY A 104 9.04 10.50 -1.12
CA GLY A 104 9.28 11.06 0.22
C GLY A 104 8.04 10.98 1.12
N TYR A 105 7.16 10.03 0.89
CA TYR A 105 5.90 9.89 1.61
C TYR A 105 5.99 8.86 2.73
N ASN A 106 5.18 9.08 3.76
CA ASN A 106 4.94 8.04 4.76
C ASN A 106 4.19 6.86 4.14
N LEU A 107 4.53 5.65 4.58
CA LEU A 107 3.86 4.41 4.24
C LEU A 107 3.13 3.88 5.48
N ILE A 108 1.82 3.71 5.40
CA ILE A 108 1.05 3.05 6.44
C ILE A 108 1.12 1.55 6.18
N SER A 109 1.77 0.84 7.08
CA SER A 109 1.94 -0.62 6.99
C SER A 109 2.06 -1.25 8.38
N LYS A 110 1.45 -2.42 8.56
CA LYS A 110 1.59 -3.27 9.75
C LYS A 110 2.85 -4.13 9.69
N ASP A 111 3.43 -4.31 8.52
CA ASP A 111 4.54 -5.22 8.31
C ASP A 111 5.75 -4.85 9.17
N GLN A 112 6.22 -5.82 9.98
CA GLN A 112 7.33 -5.60 10.90
C GLN A 112 8.66 -5.41 10.18
N LEU A 113 8.85 -6.10 9.05
CA LEU A 113 10.09 -6.01 8.27
C LEU A 113 10.19 -4.63 7.59
N ILE A 114 9.06 -4.13 7.07
CA ILE A 114 8.97 -2.76 6.52
C ILE A 114 9.27 -1.75 7.63
N LYS A 115 8.64 -1.89 8.80
CA LYS A 115 8.88 -0.97 9.95
C LYS A 115 10.33 -0.91 10.38
N LEU A 116 11.04 -2.04 10.37
CA LEU A 116 12.44 -2.12 10.76
C LEU A 116 13.38 -1.47 9.74
N ASN A 117 12.99 -1.42 8.46
CA ASN A 117 13.89 -1.03 7.37
C ASN A 117 13.48 0.27 6.66
N PHE A 118 12.27 0.77 6.87
CA PHE A 118 11.77 2.02 6.28
C PHE A 118 11.31 2.99 7.36
N ASN A 119 12.10 4.01 7.64
CA ASN A 119 11.88 4.95 8.75
C ASN A 119 10.56 5.75 8.63
N ASN A 120 10.06 5.95 7.41
CA ASN A 120 8.81 6.68 7.18
C ASN A 120 7.58 5.77 7.26
N THR A 121 7.67 4.64 7.97
CA THR A 121 6.52 3.76 8.21
C THR A 121 5.69 4.26 9.39
N ILE A 122 4.37 4.31 9.17
CA ILE A 122 3.37 4.65 10.18
C ILE A 122 2.62 3.39 10.60
N TRP A 123 2.62 3.14 11.90
CA TRP A 123 1.80 2.09 12.52
C TRP A 123 1.53 2.36 13.99
#